data_ba4c965578317c18c69cd0e60b1f6b19
#
_entry.id   ba4c965578317c18c69cd0e60b1f6b19
#
_cell.length_a   1.000
_cell.length_b   1.000
_cell.length_c   1.000
_cell.angle_alpha   90.00
_cell.angle_beta   90.00
_cell.angle_gamma   90.00
#
_symmetry.space_group_name_H-M   'P 1'
#
loop_
_entity.id
_entity.type
_entity.pdbx_description
1 polymer ?
#
loop_
_entity_poly.entity_id
_entity_poly.type
_entity_poly.pdbx_seq_one_letter_code
_entity_poly.pdbx_strand_id
1 'polypeptide(L)'
;MKILKNYLAIVVYTLITICYPRENQLFWDGHDWNRIIKSSKNDQVNAFRIKTAYLHGVLDGRLNSYLKVWIKDQYLADDVFSETVDYLSNRELIKNIDFFYQERLNLYIPVPSAILIANMYAERVPIDIINDYINQTRRWINDLTLEMDTLNYSKLINDKVIKHQSKLLNRSE
;
A
#
# COMPACT_ATOMS: atom_id res chain seq x y z
N MET A 1 45.94 14.03 -8.99
CA MET A 1 45.29 13.83 -7.71
C MET A 1 43.94 14.58 -7.52
N LYS A 2 43.79 15.84 -8.00
CA LYS A 2 42.52 16.60 -7.91
C LYS A 2 41.38 15.99 -8.79
N ILE A 3 41.69 15.48 -9.98
CA ILE A 3 40.71 14.92 -10.92
C ILE A 3 40.07 13.65 -10.32
N LEU A 4 40.86 12.78 -9.69
CA LEU A 4 40.40 11.54 -9.10
C LEU A 4 39.42 11.79 -7.91
N LYS A 5 39.69 12.84 -7.12
CA LYS A 5 38.78 13.26 -6.02
C LYS A 5 37.42 13.74 -6.52
N ASN A 6 37.40 14.44 -7.68
CA ASN A 6 36.13 14.93 -8.25
C ASN A 6 35.31 13.76 -8.83
N TYR A 7 35.93 12.78 -9.47
CA TYR A 7 35.22 11.58 -9.93
C TYR A 7 34.66 10.75 -8.75
N LEU A 8 35.44 10.59 -7.70
CA LEU A 8 34.97 9.89 -6.48
C LEU A 8 33.78 10.60 -5.86
N ALA A 9 33.79 11.94 -5.78
CA ALA A 9 32.69 12.72 -5.24
C ALA A 9 31.42 12.60 -6.08
N ILE A 10 31.52 12.59 -7.42
CA ILE A 10 30.39 12.39 -8.33
C ILE A 10 29.81 10.99 -8.19
N VAL A 11 30.66 9.96 -8.11
CA VAL A 11 30.21 8.56 -7.92
C VAL A 11 29.50 8.39 -6.57
N VAL A 12 30.02 8.98 -5.49
CA VAL A 12 29.38 8.94 -4.16
C VAL A 12 28.06 9.70 -4.19
N TYR A 13 27.99 10.86 -4.85
CA TYR A 13 26.75 11.64 -4.95
C TYR A 13 25.66 10.90 -5.77
N THR A 14 26.05 10.25 -6.89
CA THR A 14 25.11 9.41 -7.67
C THR A 14 24.66 8.17 -6.91
N LEU A 15 25.53 7.53 -6.11
CA LEU A 15 25.16 6.41 -5.27
C LEU A 15 24.19 6.81 -4.14
N ILE A 16 24.37 8.00 -3.56
CA ILE A 16 23.46 8.53 -2.52
C ILE A 16 22.07 8.82 -3.11
N THR A 17 21.99 9.40 -4.32
CA THR A 17 20.70 9.69 -4.97
C THR A 17 19.91 8.44 -5.38
N ILE A 18 20.58 7.31 -5.60
CA ILE A 18 19.92 6.02 -5.91
C ILE A 18 19.35 5.35 -4.64
N CYS A 19 19.85 5.71 -3.46
CA CYS A 19 19.45 5.10 -2.17
C CYS A 19 18.33 5.84 -1.44
N TYR A 20 17.77 6.92 -1.98
CA TYR A 20 16.61 7.54 -1.35
C TYR A 20 15.39 6.61 -1.50
N PRO A 21 14.76 6.21 -0.37
CA PRO A 21 13.47 5.53 -0.44
C PRO A 21 12.49 6.46 -1.15
N ARG A 22 11.62 5.91 -2.00
CA ARG A 22 10.54 6.66 -2.64
C ARG A 22 9.72 7.36 -1.54
N GLU A 23 9.93 8.65 -1.34
CA GLU A 23 9.24 9.45 -0.30
C GLU A 23 7.73 9.55 -0.52
N ASN A 24 7.25 9.18 -1.71
CA ASN A 24 5.85 9.28 -2.13
C ASN A 24 5.12 7.93 -2.20
N GLN A 25 5.57 6.92 -1.46
CA GLN A 25 4.90 5.64 -1.45
C GLN A 25 3.64 5.71 -0.60
N LEU A 26 2.45 5.61 -1.22
CA LEU A 26 1.16 5.66 -0.53
C LEU A 26 0.88 4.41 0.32
N PHE A 27 1.37 3.26 -0.12
CA PHE A 27 1.13 1.97 0.51
C PHE A 27 2.43 1.17 0.57
N TRP A 28 2.54 0.32 1.57
CA TRP A 28 3.55 -0.72 1.54
C TRP A 28 3.26 -1.70 0.41
N ASP A 29 4.31 -2.08 -0.29
CA ASP A 29 4.31 -3.08 -1.34
C ASP A 29 5.13 -4.33 -0.93
N GLY A 30 5.34 -5.25 -1.87
CA GLY A 30 6.11 -6.46 -1.62
C GLY A 30 7.59 -6.18 -1.29
N HIS A 31 8.16 -5.07 -1.74
CA HIS A 31 9.52 -4.69 -1.36
C HIS A 31 9.61 -4.32 0.11
N ASP A 32 8.65 -3.54 0.62
CA ASP A 32 8.60 -3.17 2.03
C ASP A 32 8.30 -4.38 2.90
N TRP A 33 7.33 -5.19 2.47
CA TRP A 33 6.96 -6.42 3.15
C TRP A 33 8.15 -7.37 3.33
N ASN A 34 8.97 -7.53 2.29
CA ASN A 34 10.15 -8.39 2.33
C ASN A 34 11.31 -7.77 3.14
N ARG A 35 11.36 -6.44 3.27
CA ARG A 35 12.36 -5.76 4.11
C ARG A 35 12.15 -5.98 5.60
N ILE A 36 10.94 -6.32 6.05
CA ILE A 36 10.63 -6.50 7.47
C ILE A 36 11.57 -7.53 8.11
N ILE A 37 11.84 -8.66 7.45
CA ILE A 37 12.77 -9.68 7.97
C ILE A 37 14.17 -9.11 8.17
N LYS A 38 14.68 -8.33 7.22
CA LYS A 38 15.99 -7.70 7.29
C LYS A 38 16.03 -6.64 8.39
N SER A 39 15.00 -5.80 8.49
CA SER A 39 14.91 -4.74 9.51
C SER A 39 14.75 -5.29 10.92
N SER A 40 14.15 -6.47 11.08
CA SER A 40 14.04 -7.19 12.36
C SER A 40 15.30 -7.98 12.73
N LYS A 41 16.44 -7.75 12.06
CA LYS A 41 17.71 -8.48 12.28
C LYS A 41 17.57 -10.00 12.13
N ASN A 42 16.72 -10.46 11.21
CA ASN A 42 16.35 -11.86 10.98
C ASN A 42 15.64 -12.54 12.18
N ASP A 43 15.13 -11.76 13.14
CA ASP A 43 14.25 -12.28 14.19
C ASP A 43 12.84 -12.53 13.60
N GLN A 44 12.52 -13.80 13.42
CA GLN A 44 11.24 -14.26 12.84
C GLN A 44 10.04 -13.86 13.71
N VAL A 45 10.20 -13.86 15.03
CA VAL A 45 9.11 -13.49 15.96
C VAL A 45 8.81 -12.01 15.84
N ASN A 46 9.83 -11.18 15.79
CA ASN A 46 9.67 -9.74 15.63
C ASN A 46 9.12 -9.40 14.24
N ALA A 47 9.62 -10.04 13.18
CA ALA A 47 9.09 -9.90 11.83
C ALA A 47 7.60 -10.26 11.77
N PHE A 48 7.19 -11.36 12.39
CA PHE A 48 5.78 -11.75 12.48
C PHE A 48 4.94 -10.69 13.19
N ARG A 49 5.42 -10.15 14.33
CA ARG A 49 4.70 -9.09 15.06
C ARG A 49 4.51 -7.83 14.23
N ILE A 50 5.55 -7.39 13.52
CA ILE A 50 5.47 -6.20 12.65
C ILE A 50 4.46 -6.43 11.51
N LYS A 51 4.53 -7.58 10.83
CA LYS A 51 3.59 -7.95 9.77
C LYS A 51 2.15 -7.99 10.30
N THR A 52 1.93 -8.62 11.45
CA THR A 52 0.61 -8.69 12.09
C THR A 52 0.07 -7.30 12.45
N ALA A 53 0.91 -6.43 13.03
CA ALA A 53 0.49 -5.07 13.37
C ALA A 53 0.10 -4.26 12.13
N TYR A 54 0.84 -4.41 11.03
CA TYR A 54 0.48 -3.76 9.77
C TYR A 54 -0.85 -4.28 9.20
N LEU A 55 -1.06 -5.60 9.21
CA LEU A 55 -2.32 -6.21 8.75
C LEU A 55 -3.51 -5.69 9.56
N HIS A 56 -3.40 -5.66 10.88
CA HIS A 56 -4.45 -5.09 11.73
C HIS A 56 -4.72 -3.63 11.40
N GLY A 57 -3.68 -2.82 11.17
CA GLY A 57 -3.87 -1.42 10.77
C GLY A 57 -4.63 -1.27 9.45
N VAL A 58 -4.39 -2.14 8.47
CA VAL A 58 -5.14 -2.16 7.20
C VAL A 58 -6.59 -2.56 7.43
N LEU A 59 -6.86 -3.62 8.21
CA LEU A 59 -8.20 -4.11 8.51
C LEU A 59 -8.99 -3.08 9.33
N ASP A 60 -8.39 -2.47 10.35
CA ASP A 60 -8.99 -1.40 11.15
C ASP A 60 -9.33 -0.18 10.29
N GLY A 61 -8.43 0.22 9.40
CA GLY A 61 -8.66 1.30 8.46
C GLY A 61 -9.84 1.04 7.53
N ARG A 62 -9.97 -0.20 7.07
CA ARG A 62 -11.06 -0.66 6.23
C ARG A 62 -12.40 -0.66 7.01
N LEU A 63 -12.42 -1.23 8.21
CA LEU A 63 -13.59 -1.21 9.08
C LEU A 63 -14.04 0.21 9.40
N ASN A 64 -13.11 1.11 9.71
CA ASN A 64 -13.43 2.52 9.93
C ASN A 64 -14.04 3.19 8.67
N SER A 65 -13.57 2.83 7.49
CA SER A 65 -14.11 3.32 6.22
C SER A 65 -15.52 2.77 5.97
N TYR A 66 -15.73 1.48 6.20
CA TYR A 66 -17.06 0.84 6.16
C TYR A 66 -18.05 1.57 7.06
N LEU A 67 -17.72 1.77 8.33
CA LEU A 67 -18.60 2.42 9.31
C LEU A 67 -18.94 3.87 8.89
N LYS A 68 -18.01 4.61 8.32
CA LYS A 68 -18.27 5.97 7.82
C LYS A 68 -19.26 6.02 6.67
N VAL A 69 -19.22 5.03 5.79
CA VAL A 69 -20.19 4.91 4.69
C VAL A 69 -21.51 4.37 5.21
N TRP A 70 -21.49 3.36 6.07
CA TRP A 70 -22.67 2.71 6.66
C TRP A 70 -23.60 3.70 7.39
N ILE A 71 -23.04 4.67 8.14
CA ILE A 71 -23.81 5.72 8.82
C ILE A 71 -24.61 6.58 7.82
N LYS A 72 -24.16 6.68 6.58
CA LYS A 72 -24.81 7.50 5.53
C LYS A 72 -25.72 6.67 4.64
N ASP A 73 -25.27 5.50 4.25
CA ASP A 73 -25.93 4.58 3.35
C ASP A 73 -25.45 3.15 3.60
N GLN A 74 -26.29 2.35 4.26
CA GLN A 74 -25.97 0.98 4.61
C GLN A 74 -25.80 0.11 3.35
N TYR A 75 -26.69 0.27 2.35
CA TYR A 75 -26.61 -0.54 1.14
C TYR A 75 -25.33 -0.28 0.35
N LEU A 76 -24.93 0.98 0.25
CA LEU A 76 -23.67 1.35 -0.37
C LEU A 76 -22.46 0.82 0.39
N ALA A 77 -22.52 0.83 1.74
CA ALA A 77 -21.43 0.27 2.54
C ALA A 77 -21.31 -1.23 2.32
N ASP A 78 -22.41 -1.96 2.32
CA ASP A 78 -22.44 -3.40 2.09
C ASP A 78 -21.98 -3.73 0.67
N ASP A 79 -22.36 -2.95 -0.35
CA ASP A 79 -21.94 -3.14 -1.73
C ASP A 79 -20.43 -2.89 -1.92
N VAL A 80 -19.90 -1.78 -1.38
CA VAL A 80 -18.51 -1.37 -1.55
C VAL A 80 -17.55 -2.21 -0.72
N PHE A 81 -17.96 -2.67 0.48
CA PHE A 81 -17.13 -3.38 1.43
C PHE A 81 -17.58 -4.82 1.68
N SER A 82 -18.56 -5.33 0.90
CA SER A 82 -19.11 -6.69 1.00
C SER A 82 -18.09 -7.79 0.71
N GLU A 83 -16.84 -7.43 0.78
CA GLU A 83 -15.77 -8.36 0.61
C GLU A 83 -15.75 -9.34 1.78
N THR A 84 -15.73 -10.53 1.39
CA THR A 84 -15.16 -11.73 1.96
C THR A 84 -14.93 -11.66 3.47
N VAL A 85 -15.65 -12.51 4.14
CA VAL A 85 -15.37 -12.89 5.53
C VAL A 85 -13.88 -13.31 5.61
N ASP A 86 -13.14 -12.78 6.57
CA ASP A 86 -11.75 -13.16 6.83
C ASP A 86 -11.67 -14.64 7.23
N TYR A 87 -11.50 -15.52 6.24
CA TYR A 87 -11.34 -16.95 6.48
C TYR A 87 -9.95 -17.34 6.98
N LEU A 88 -8.99 -16.43 6.86
CA LEU A 88 -7.60 -16.71 7.16
C LEU A 88 -7.19 -16.16 8.52
N SER A 89 -6.56 -17.00 9.34
CA SER A 89 -5.83 -16.51 10.51
C SER A 89 -4.66 -15.61 10.07
N ASN A 90 -4.20 -14.71 10.97
CA ASN A 90 -3.05 -13.85 10.69
C ASN A 90 -1.82 -14.63 10.20
N ARG A 91 -1.60 -15.84 10.72
CA ARG A 91 -0.49 -16.70 10.32
C ARG A 91 -0.63 -17.20 8.89
N GLU A 92 -1.83 -17.63 8.52
CA GLU A 92 -2.14 -18.10 7.16
C GLU A 92 -2.08 -16.94 6.17
N LEU A 93 -2.65 -15.80 6.54
CA LEU A 93 -2.63 -14.59 5.72
C LEU A 93 -1.18 -14.14 5.44
N ILE A 94 -0.34 -14.05 6.48
CA ILE A 94 1.08 -13.70 6.32
C ILE A 94 1.79 -14.70 5.41
N LYS A 95 1.56 -16.01 5.60
CA LYS A 95 2.17 -17.06 4.78
C LYS A 95 1.75 -16.92 3.30
N ASN A 96 0.48 -16.65 3.04
CA ASN A 96 -0.03 -16.50 1.68
C ASN A 96 0.51 -15.23 1.01
N ILE A 97 0.62 -14.12 1.75
CA ILE A 97 1.22 -12.88 1.26
C ILE A 97 2.73 -13.09 1.00
N ASP A 98 3.44 -13.79 1.90
CA ASP A 98 4.84 -14.14 1.70
C ASP A 98 5.04 -14.97 0.42
N PHE A 99 4.16 -15.93 0.17
CA PHE A 99 4.17 -16.72 -1.05
C PHE A 99 3.85 -15.88 -2.29
N PHE A 100 2.82 -15.03 -2.23
CA PHE A 100 2.43 -14.14 -3.32
C PHE A 100 3.57 -13.22 -3.78
N TYR A 101 4.36 -12.70 -2.84
CA TYR A 101 5.50 -11.83 -3.15
C TYR A 101 6.81 -12.55 -3.52
N GLN A 102 6.79 -13.88 -3.65
CA GLN A 102 7.91 -14.60 -4.28
C GLN A 102 7.98 -14.32 -5.78
N GLU A 103 6.83 -14.06 -6.41
CA GLU A 103 6.79 -13.65 -7.82
C GLU A 103 7.21 -12.18 -7.95
N ARG A 104 8.27 -11.94 -8.76
CA ARG A 104 8.87 -10.60 -8.91
C ARG A 104 7.88 -9.53 -9.40
N LEU A 105 6.97 -9.90 -10.29
CA LEU A 105 5.96 -8.97 -10.82
C LEU A 105 4.92 -8.56 -9.79
N ASN A 106 4.76 -9.32 -8.71
CA ASN A 106 3.84 -8.99 -7.63
C ASN A 106 4.43 -8.01 -6.62
N LEU A 107 5.76 -7.81 -6.62
CA LEU A 107 6.42 -6.95 -5.63
C LEU A 107 5.96 -5.48 -5.66
N TYR A 108 5.38 -5.03 -6.75
CA TYR A 108 4.84 -3.67 -6.88
C TYR A 108 3.37 -3.56 -6.47
N ILE A 109 2.71 -4.69 -6.18
CA ILE A 109 1.32 -4.70 -5.75
C ILE A 109 1.26 -4.28 -4.28
N PRO A 110 0.38 -3.33 -3.89
CA PRO A 110 0.21 -2.91 -2.51
C PRO A 110 -0.22 -4.05 -1.60
N VAL A 111 0.26 -4.05 -0.35
CA VAL A 111 -0.11 -5.08 0.64
C VAL A 111 -1.64 -5.15 0.87
N PRO A 112 -2.41 -4.04 0.90
CA PRO A 112 -3.87 -4.13 0.97
C PRO A 112 -4.50 -4.97 -0.14
N SER A 113 -4.01 -4.84 -1.38
CA SER A 113 -4.49 -5.67 -2.50
C SER A 113 -4.03 -7.13 -2.38
N ALA A 114 -2.82 -7.36 -1.87
CA ALA A 114 -2.32 -8.72 -1.61
C ALA A 114 -3.14 -9.45 -0.54
N ILE A 115 -3.68 -8.74 0.46
CA ILE A 115 -4.61 -9.28 1.45
C ILE A 115 -5.89 -9.81 0.76
N LEU A 116 -6.49 -9.01 -0.13
CA LEU A 116 -7.68 -9.41 -0.88
C LEU A 116 -7.40 -10.62 -1.77
N ILE A 117 -6.28 -10.60 -2.49
CA ILE A 117 -5.86 -11.71 -3.35
C ILE A 117 -5.68 -13.00 -2.53
N ALA A 118 -5.07 -12.92 -1.34
CA ALA A 118 -4.89 -14.06 -0.45
C ALA A 118 -6.23 -14.64 0.00
N ASN A 119 -7.21 -13.80 0.31
CA ASN A 119 -8.56 -14.22 0.67
C ASN A 119 -9.29 -14.83 -0.55
N MET A 120 -9.19 -14.24 -1.74
CA MET A 120 -9.77 -14.80 -2.97
C MET A 120 -9.25 -16.22 -3.25
N TYR A 121 -7.97 -16.48 -3.03
CA TYR A 121 -7.41 -17.84 -3.13
C TYR A 121 -7.99 -18.77 -2.07
N ALA A 122 -8.15 -18.31 -0.83
CA ALA A 122 -8.73 -19.10 0.25
C ALA A 122 -10.19 -19.47 -0.01
N GLU A 123 -10.95 -18.56 -0.61
CA GLU A 123 -12.35 -18.74 -1.01
C GLU A 123 -12.52 -19.54 -2.29
N ARG A 124 -11.41 -19.95 -2.93
CA ARG A 124 -11.42 -20.66 -4.20
C ARG A 124 -12.11 -19.89 -5.33
N VAL A 125 -11.96 -18.57 -5.33
CA VAL A 125 -12.41 -17.76 -6.46
C VAL A 125 -11.72 -18.27 -7.75
N PRO A 126 -12.42 -18.32 -8.89
CA PRO A 126 -11.84 -18.76 -10.16
C PRO A 126 -10.54 -18.00 -10.48
N ILE A 127 -9.54 -18.75 -10.96
CA ILE A 127 -8.18 -18.23 -11.16
C ILE A 127 -8.11 -17.09 -12.20
N ASP A 128 -8.99 -17.12 -13.20
CA ASP A 128 -9.14 -16.07 -14.20
C ASP A 128 -9.57 -14.74 -13.55
N ILE A 129 -10.53 -14.76 -12.63
CA ILE A 129 -10.97 -13.59 -11.86
C ILE A 129 -9.83 -13.04 -11.00
N ILE A 130 -9.09 -13.93 -10.31
CA ILE A 130 -7.94 -13.53 -9.50
C ILE A 130 -6.88 -12.87 -10.38
N ASN A 131 -6.56 -13.46 -11.53
CA ASN A 131 -5.58 -12.92 -12.46
C ASN A 131 -6.02 -11.57 -13.03
N ASP A 132 -7.30 -11.40 -13.33
CA ASP A 132 -7.85 -10.12 -13.78
C ASP A 132 -7.72 -9.06 -12.70
N TYR A 133 -8.03 -9.37 -11.45
CA TYR A 133 -7.84 -8.47 -10.32
C TYR A 133 -6.37 -8.07 -10.13
N ILE A 134 -5.44 -9.02 -10.22
CA ILE A 134 -4.00 -8.77 -10.18
C ILE A 134 -3.59 -7.79 -11.30
N ASN A 135 -4.06 -8.03 -12.53
CA ASN A 135 -3.74 -7.18 -13.68
C ASN A 135 -4.34 -5.78 -13.55
N GLN A 136 -5.58 -5.66 -13.05
CA GLN A 136 -6.20 -4.37 -12.77
C GLN A 136 -5.44 -3.60 -11.70
N THR A 137 -5.03 -4.28 -10.60
CA THR A 137 -4.23 -3.67 -9.54
C THR A 137 -2.89 -3.15 -10.06
N ARG A 138 -2.21 -3.91 -10.93
CA ARG A 138 -0.95 -3.45 -11.56
C ARG A 138 -1.15 -2.21 -12.42
N ARG A 139 -2.24 -2.15 -13.21
CA ARG A 139 -2.59 -0.96 -14.01
C ARG A 139 -2.86 0.23 -13.12
N TRP A 140 -3.74 0.05 -12.13
CA TRP A 140 -4.11 1.11 -11.20
C TRP A 140 -2.90 1.70 -10.46
N ILE A 141 -1.99 0.86 -9.96
CA ILE A 141 -0.80 1.35 -9.24
C ILE A 141 0.16 2.08 -10.18
N ASN A 142 0.25 1.66 -11.44
CA ASN A 142 1.06 2.33 -12.45
C ASN A 142 0.48 3.71 -12.78
N ASP A 143 -0.81 3.80 -13.01
CA ASP A 143 -1.52 5.06 -13.28
C ASP A 143 -1.41 6.01 -12.10
N LEU A 144 -1.62 5.53 -10.86
CA LEU A 144 -1.47 6.31 -9.65
C LEU A 144 -0.04 6.84 -9.46
N THR A 145 0.98 6.04 -9.78
CA THR A 145 2.39 6.46 -9.71
C THR A 145 2.66 7.58 -10.71
N LEU A 146 2.14 7.46 -11.94
CA LEU A 146 2.27 8.50 -12.96
C LEU A 146 1.55 9.80 -12.55
N GLU A 147 0.37 9.69 -11.97
CA GLU A 147 -0.38 10.83 -11.44
C GLU A 147 0.40 11.52 -10.33
N MET A 148 0.99 10.77 -9.40
CA MET A 148 1.77 11.33 -8.29
C MET A 148 3.05 12.02 -8.75
N ASP A 149 3.72 11.49 -9.75
CA ASP A 149 4.93 12.10 -10.32
C ASP A 149 4.60 13.42 -11.04
N THR A 150 3.36 13.62 -11.48
CA THR A 150 2.88 14.83 -12.17
C THR A 150 2.21 15.84 -11.23
N LEU A 151 1.74 15.42 -10.05
CA LEU A 151 1.06 16.29 -9.09
C LEU A 151 2.06 17.08 -8.23
N ASN A 152 1.96 18.41 -8.32
CA ASN A 152 2.60 19.27 -7.33
C ASN A 152 1.86 19.10 -5.98
N TYR A 153 2.47 18.36 -5.06
CA TYR A 153 1.92 18.04 -3.73
C TYR A 153 1.46 19.28 -2.96
N SER A 154 2.19 20.39 -3.11
CA SER A 154 1.82 21.69 -2.51
C SER A 154 0.47 22.18 -3.01
N LYS A 155 0.15 22.00 -4.29
CA LYS A 155 -1.13 22.37 -4.88
C LYS A 155 -2.26 21.53 -4.29
N LEU A 156 -2.06 20.23 -4.17
CA LEU A 156 -3.08 19.30 -3.66
C LEU A 156 -3.41 19.56 -2.17
N ILE A 157 -2.41 19.92 -1.37
CA ILE A 157 -2.60 20.31 0.04
C ILE A 157 -3.35 21.64 0.10
N ASN A 158 -2.95 22.65 -0.69
CA ASN A 158 -3.63 23.93 -0.74
C ASN A 158 -5.09 23.81 -1.18
N ASP A 159 -5.39 23.01 -2.20
CA ASP A 159 -6.76 22.78 -2.67
C ASP A 159 -7.62 22.11 -1.58
N LYS A 160 -7.06 21.16 -0.81
CA LYS A 160 -7.75 20.54 0.34
C LYS A 160 -7.98 21.52 1.48
N VAL A 161 -7.02 22.37 1.79
CA VAL A 161 -7.14 23.43 2.83
C VAL A 161 -8.22 24.43 2.44
N ILE A 162 -8.19 24.93 1.21
CA ILE A 162 -9.19 25.88 0.67
C ILE A 162 -10.59 25.25 0.72
N LYS A 163 -10.74 24.00 0.28
CA LYS A 163 -12.01 23.26 0.32
C LYS A 163 -12.52 23.05 1.74
N HIS A 164 -11.63 22.85 2.71
CA HIS A 164 -12.01 22.72 4.10
C HIS A 164 -12.46 24.07 4.68
N GLN A 165 -11.74 25.14 4.40
CA GLN A 165 -12.09 26.51 4.85
C GLN A 165 -13.43 26.97 4.28
N SER A 166 -13.70 26.73 2.99
CA SER A 166 -14.98 27.08 2.38
C SER A 166 -16.17 26.33 3.01
N LYS A 167 -15.97 25.07 3.42
CA LYS A 167 -17.00 24.31 4.14
C LYS A 167 -17.27 24.82 5.55
N LEU A 168 -16.26 25.40 6.23
CA LEU A 168 -16.44 25.99 7.55
C LEU A 168 -17.19 27.32 7.46
N LEU A 169 -16.89 28.14 6.45
CA LEU A 169 -17.58 29.43 6.22
C LEU A 169 -19.07 29.22 5.88
N ASN A 170 -19.39 28.24 5.04
CA ASN A 170 -20.80 27.94 4.67
C ASN A 170 -21.60 27.25 5.80
N ARG A 171 -20.97 26.89 6.93
CA ARG A 171 -21.66 26.38 8.13
C ARG A 171 -21.94 27.44 9.17
N SER A 172 -21.39 28.61 9.01
CA SER A 172 -21.56 29.75 9.93
C SER A 172 -22.63 30.74 9.45
N GLU A 173 -23.26 30.51 8.31
CA GLU A 173 -24.49 31.13 7.82
C GLU A 173 -25.70 30.23 8.07
#